data_2834a352bef74264364e284a49d60609
#
_entry.id   2834a352bef74264364e284a49d60609
#
_cell.length_a   1.000
_cell.length_b   1.000
_cell.length_c   1.000
_cell.angle_alpha   90.00
_cell.angle_beta   90.00
_cell.angle_gamma   90.00
#
_symmetry.space_group_name_H-M   'P 1'
#
loop_
_entity.id
_entity.type
_entity.pdbx_description
1 polymer ?
#
loop_
_entity_poly.entity_id
_entity_poly.type
_entity_poly.pdbx_seq_one_letter_code
_entity_poly.pdbx_strand_id
1 'polypeptide(L)'
;MIGVYTKNNFLTQSIVELFRHLGATPWKEKQSYQAVIIALPQKETNTFFQKNPTIRTLCLGCHHTKAYQSLSLPTHLETMQNALLQLLNASTVYACFENDTFIFDARTRQLFNKKAKKTVDLTEKESDLLSFLVQAKEHKASKEEIMNKVWKYSENAETHTLDSHLYSLRQKLQNDTDALLCYQNGLLQLVTLP
;
A
#
# COMPACT_ATOMS: atom_id res chain seq x y z
N MET A 1 -3.73 14.96 10.57
CA MET A 1 -2.74 15.08 11.67
C MET A 1 -1.61 14.11 11.39
N ILE A 2 -0.37 14.54 11.60
CA ILE A 2 0.85 13.75 11.39
C ILE A 2 1.46 13.46 12.74
N GLY A 3 1.70 12.18 13.07
CA GLY A 3 2.43 11.79 14.27
C GLY A 3 3.94 11.84 14.04
N VAL A 4 4.71 12.31 15.02
CA VAL A 4 6.17 12.27 15.00
C VAL A 4 6.66 11.40 16.15
N TYR A 5 7.29 10.28 15.84
CA TYR A 5 7.77 9.31 16.81
C TYR A 5 9.27 9.08 16.67
N THR A 6 10.01 9.59 17.64
CA THR A 6 11.45 9.35 17.79
C THR A 6 11.78 9.09 19.27
N LYS A 7 12.97 8.56 19.54
CA LYS A 7 13.47 8.43 20.92
C LYS A 7 14.09 9.71 21.47
N ASN A 8 14.39 10.64 20.61
CA ASN A 8 15.04 11.89 21.00
C ASN A 8 14.00 13.02 21.02
N ASN A 9 13.70 13.54 22.22
CA ASN A 9 12.71 14.61 22.38
C ASN A 9 13.06 15.87 21.58
N PHE A 10 14.35 16.21 21.48
CA PHE A 10 14.79 17.36 20.69
C PHE A 10 14.50 17.14 19.21
N LEU A 11 14.83 15.97 18.68
CA LEU A 11 14.53 15.60 17.29
C LEU A 11 13.02 15.59 17.04
N THR A 12 12.23 15.05 17.97
CA THR A 12 10.76 15.06 17.86
C THR A 12 10.24 16.50 17.77
N GLN A 13 10.68 17.39 18.67
CA GLN A 13 10.25 18.79 18.67
C GLN A 13 10.70 19.54 17.42
N SER A 14 11.92 19.31 16.95
CA SER A 14 12.43 19.91 15.71
C SER A 14 11.61 19.51 14.49
N ILE A 15 11.29 18.23 14.36
CA ILE A 15 10.44 17.75 13.25
C ILE A 15 9.01 18.28 13.37
N VAL A 16 8.45 18.30 14.57
CA VAL A 16 7.11 18.87 14.82
C VAL A 16 7.06 20.33 14.44
N GLU A 17 8.07 21.12 14.82
CA GLU A 17 8.15 22.54 14.48
C GLU A 17 8.26 22.78 12.98
N LEU A 18 9.13 22.02 12.30
CA LEU A 18 9.32 22.10 10.85
C LEU A 18 8.01 21.81 10.06
N PHE A 19 7.21 20.88 10.57
CA PHE A 19 5.97 20.45 9.89
C PHE A 19 4.69 20.85 10.63
N ARG A 20 4.76 21.81 11.52
CA ARG A 20 3.60 22.32 12.28
C ARG A 20 2.48 22.80 11.36
N HIS A 21 2.83 23.46 10.25
CA HIS A 21 1.88 23.93 9.23
C HIS A 21 1.13 22.80 8.53
N LEU A 22 1.65 21.56 8.57
CA LEU A 22 0.99 20.35 8.06
C LEU A 22 0.27 19.54 9.16
N GLY A 23 0.17 20.09 10.36
CA GLY A 23 -0.50 19.46 11.50
C GLY A 23 0.34 18.36 12.17
N ALA A 24 1.68 18.50 12.17
CA ALA A 24 2.57 17.59 12.89
C ALA A 24 2.46 17.77 14.41
N THR A 25 2.41 16.65 15.12
CA THR A 25 2.36 16.57 16.58
C THR A 25 3.20 15.41 17.10
N PRO A 26 3.69 15.45 18.35
CA PRO A 26 4.33 14.28 18.93
C PRO A 26 3.39 13.07 18.91
N TRP A 27 3.95 11.89 18.63
CA TRP A 27 3.19 10.65 18.65
C TRP A 27 2.59 10.33 20.01
N LYS A 28 1.33 9.94 20.02
CA LYS A 28 0.63 9.44 21.22
C LYS A 28 -0.06 8.13 20.87
N GLU A 29 0.11 7.11 21.70
CA GLU A 29 -0.63 5.86 21.57
C GLU A 29 -2.15 6.13 21.64
N LYS A 30 -2.93 5.36 20.88
CA LYS A 30 -4.40 5.47 20.80
C LYS A 30 -4.95 6.73 20.11
N GLN A 31 -4.10 7.57 19.53
CA GLN A 31 -4.54 8.71 18.71
C GLN A 31 -4.57 8.31 17.24
N SER A 32 -5.57 8.78 16.49
CA SER A 32 -5.66 8.54 15.04
C SER A 32 -4.77 9.51 14.29
N TYR A 33 -3.93 8.98 13.41
CA TYR A 33 -3.03 9.74 12.54
C TYR A 33 -3.24 9.38 11.08
N GLN A 34 -3.17 10.37 10.21
CA GLN A 34 -3.17 10.21 8.77
C GLN A 34 -1.84 9.64 8.26
N ALA A 35 -0.76 10.04 8.90
CA ALA A 35 0.59 9.58 8.60
C ALA A 35 1.48 9.70 9.84
N VAL A 36 2.59 8.97 9.87
CA VAL A 36 3.58 9.04 10.96
C VAL A 36 4.98 9.17 10.38
N ILE A 37 5.77 10.07 10.95
CA ILE A 37 7.21 10.18 10.71
C ILE A 37 7.91 9.44 11.85
N ILE A 38 8.75 8.47 11.54
CA ILE A 38 9.54 7.76 12.55
C ILE A 38 11.04 7.92 12.29
N ALA A 39 11.80 8.06 13.39
CA ALA A 39 13.26 7.98 13.39
C ALA A 39 13.67 7.12 14.59
N LEU A 40 13.65 5.81 14.40
CA LEU A 40 13.85 4.79 15.44
C LEU A 40 14.98 3.84 15.03
N PRO A 41 15.68 3.22 16.01
CA PRO A 41 16.53 2.08 15.75
C PRO A 41 15.77 0.94 15.06
N GLN A 42 16.45 0.15 14.21
CA GLN A 42 15.82 -0.89 13.38
C GLN A 42 14.92 -1.86 14.15
N LYS A 43 15.36 -2.29 15.34
CA LYS A 43 14.57 -3.21 16.19
C LYS A 43 13.22 -2.61 16.60
N GLU A 44 13.21 -1.33 16.92
CA GLU A 44 12.01 -0.63 17.36
C GLU A 44 11.12 -0.24 16.19
N THR A 45 11.70 0.08 15.05
CA THR A 45 11.00 0.25 13.79
C THR A 45 10.18 -1.00 13.46
N ASN A 46 10.77 -2.19 13.57
CA ASN A 46 10.06 -3.45 13.37
C ASN A 46 8.89 -3.63 14.37
N THR A 47 9.13 -3.32 15.65
CA THR A 47 8.08 -3.39 16.68
C THR A 47 6.94 -2.38 16.43
N PHE A 48 7.28 -1.18 15.96
CA PHE A 48 6.28 -0.17 15.58
C PHE A 48 5.35 -0.69 14.47
N PHE A 49 5.91 -1.26 13.40
CA PHE A 49 5.12 -1.80 12.30
C PHE A 49 4.33 -3.06 12.65
N GLN A 50 4.77 -3.85 13.62
CA GLN A 50 3.97 -4.96 14.15
C GLN A 50 2.70 -4.47 14.85
N LYS A 51 2.81 -3.37 15.62
CA LYS A 51 1.68 -2.78 16.34
C LYS A 51 0.78 -1.91 15.46
N ASN A 52 1.32 -1.33 14.39
CA ASN A 52 0.66 -0.34 13.52
C ASN A 52 0.79 -0.70 12.04
N PRO A 53 0.25 -1.83 11.58
CA PRO A 53 0.51 -2.36 10.23
C PRO A 53 -0.08 -1.50 9.10
N THR A 54 -1.10 -0.71 9.36
CA THR A 54 -1.87 0.06 8.37
C THR A 54 -1.49 1.54 8.32
N ILE A 55 -0.68 2.02 9.26
CA ILE A 55 -0.34 3.44 9.33
C ILE A 55 0.69 3.79 8.24
N ARG A 56 0.40 4.83 7.46
CA ARG A 56 1.35 5.39 6.50
C ARG A 56 2.54 5.97 7.24
N THR A 57 3.73 5.53 6.90
CA THR A 57 4.94 5.88 7.65
C THR A 57 6.05 6.35 6.74
N LEU A 58 6.66 7.50 7.08
CA LEU A 58 7.92 7.97 6.54
C LEU A 58 9.04 7.62 7.54
N CYS A 59 9.99 6.79 7.13
CA CYS A 59 11.16 6.44 7.92
C CYS A 59 12.31 7.41 7.67
N LEU A 60 12.91 7.93 8.74
CA LEU A 60 14.12 8.76 8.68
C LEU A 60 15.29 8.03 9.34
N GLY A 61 16.33 7.76 8.55
CA GLY A 61 17.54 7.04 9.03
C GLY A 61 17.31 5.58 9.40
N CYS A 62 16.17 5.01 9.02
CA CYS A 62 15.83 3.60 9.22
C CYS A 62 15.11 3.06 7.98
N HIS A 63 15.14 1.75 7.79
CA HIS A 63 14.48 1.10 6.67
C HIS A 63 13.47 0.06 7.15
N HIS A 64 12.31 0.05 6.50
CA HIS A 64 11.33 -1.00 6.70
C HIS A 64 10.51 -1.21 5.42
N THR A 65 10.28 -2.45 5.04
CA THR A 65 9.55 -2.81 3.81
C THR A 65 8.11 -2.30 3.81
N LYS A 66 7.50 -2.13 4.98
CA LYS A 66 6.15 -1.58 5.16
C LYS A 66 6.11 -0.04 5.24
N ALA A 67 7.26 0.66 5.25
CA ALA A 67 7.27 2.12 5.21
C ALA A 67 6.83 2.62 3.84
N TYR A 68 6.11 3.74 3.81
CA TYR A 68 5.76 4.40 2.53
C TYR A 68 7.03 4.81 1.80
N GLN A 69 7.94 5.42 2.54
CA GLN A 69 9.25 5.82 2.03
C GLN A 69 10.26 5.80 3.17
N SER A 70 11.49 5.47 2.85
CA SER A 70 12.62 5.57 3.77
C SER A 70 13.65 6.55 3.21
N LEU A 71 14.05 7.51 4.02
CA LEU A 71 15.07 8.49 3.69
C LEU A 71 16.31 8.25 4.54
N SER A 72 17.49 8.18 3.91
CA SER A 72 18.76 8.14 4.62
C SER A 72 19.05 9.50 5.26
N LEU A 73 19.64 9.52 6.42
CA LEU A 73 20.13 10.75 7.04
C LEU A 73 21.65 10.86 6.85
N PRO A 74 22.19 12.08 6.62
CA PRO A 74 21.49 13.35 6.50
C PRO A 74 20.71 13.49 5.17
N THR A 75 19.60 14.23 5.19
CA THR A 75 18.80 14.53 4.00
C THR A 75 18.43 16.01 3.93
N HIS A 76 18.18 16.52 2.74
CA HIS A 76 17.72 17.91 2.57
C HIS A 76 16.28 18.07 3.04
N LEU A 77 15.96 19.23 3.63
CA LEU A 77 14.62 19.56 4.10
C LEU A 77 13.58 19.45 2.97
N GLU A 78 13.92 19.94 1.77
CA GLU A 78 13.05 19.86 0.60
C GLU A 78 12.70 18.40 0.23
N THR A 79 13.68 17.51 0.26
CA THR A 79 13.47 16.07 0.01
C THR A 79 12.49 15.49 1.04
N MET A 80 12.64 15.85 2.30
CA MET A 80 11.75 15.40 3.38
C MET A 80 10.35 15.99 3.25
N GLN A 81 10.22 17.27 2.89
CA GLN A 81 8.93 17.92 2.60
C GLN A 81 8.21 17.26 1.44
N ASN A 82 8.91 17.02 0.33
CA ASN A 82 8.33 16.35 -0.85
C ASN A 82 7.87 14.94 -0.54
N ALA A 83 8.67 14.16 0.20
CA ALA A 83 8.29 12.82 0.64
C ALA A 83 7.05 12.85 1.55
N LEU A 84 6.95 13.83 2.44
CA LEU A 84 5.80 13.99 3.33
C LEU A 84 4.55 14.44 2.57
N LEU A 85 4.67 15.36 1.63
CA LEU A 85 3.56 15.79 0.77
C LEU A 85 3.06 14.63 -0.10
N GLN A 86 3.96 13.84 -0.67
CA GLN A 86 3.59 12.61 -1.37
C GLN A 86 2.85 11.63 -0.47
N LEU A 87 3.33 11.43 0.77
CA LEU A 87 2.69 10.58 1.76
C LEU A 87 1.27 11.05 2.12
N LEU A 88 1.05 12.37 2.24
CA LEU A 88 -0.25 12.96 2.57
C LEU A 88 -1.20 12.98 1.38
N ASN A 89 -0.67 13.35 0.20
CA ASN A 89 -1.43 13.44 -1.05
C ASN A 89 -1.66 12.07 -1.71
N ALA A 90 -0.95 11.05 -1.26
CA ALA A 90 -1.22 9.70 -1.68
C ALA A 90 -2.66 9.37 -1.27
N SER A 91 -3.60 9.66 -2.16
CA SER A 91 -5.00 9.23 -2.06
C SER A 91 -5.13 7.70 -2.05
N THR A 92 -4.06 7.02 -2.32
CA THR A 92 -3.91 5.58 -2.23
C THR A 92 -3.65 5.20 -0.78
N VAL A 93 -4.69 4.82 -0.07
CA VAL A 93 -4.55 3.68 0.85
C VAL A 93 -3.86 2.62 0.01
N TYR A 94 -2.57 2.34 0.28
CA TYR A 94 -1.93 1.22 -0.42
C TYR A 94 -2.80 0.02 -0.15
N ALA A 95 -3.38 -0.50 -1.20
CA ALA A 95 -4.25 -1.63 -1.09
C ALA A 95 -3.43 -2.80 -0.55
N CYS A 96 -3.73 -3.21 0.66
CA CYS A 96 -3.26 -4.46 1.23
C CYS A 96 -4.46 -5.37 1.34
N PHE A 97 -4.30 -6.58 0.88
CA PHE A 97 -5.34 -7.60 0.95
C PHE A 97 -4.74 -8.90 1.46
N GLU A 98 -5.45 -9.56 2.33
CA GLU A 98 -5.04 -10.85 2.88
C GLU A 98 -6.24 -11.79 2.95
N ASN A 99 -6.05 -13.00 2.44
CA ASN A 99 -6.95 -14.12 2.64
C ASN A 99 -6.15 -15.36 3.10
N ASP A 100 -6.75 -16.54 3.14
CA ASP A 100 -6.09 -17.77 3.58
C ASP A 100 -4.90 -18.17 2.72
N THR A 101 -4.91 -17.80 1.46
CA THR A 101 -3.90 -18.24 0.48
C THR A 101 -2.91 -17.15 0.14
N PHE A 102 -3.35 -15.88 0.11
CA PHE A 102 -2.54 -14.80 -0.43
C PHE A 102 -2.45 -13.58 0.51
N ILE A 103 -1.30 -12.91 0.46
CA ILE A 103 -1.09 -11.55 0.98
C ILE A 103 -0.67 -10.68 -0.20
N PHE A 104 -1.44 -9.65 -0.52
CA PHE A 104 -1.13 -8.64 -1.52
C PHE A 104 -0.66 -7.35 -0.86
N ASP A 105 0.44 -6.79 -1.32
CA ASP A 105 0.95 -5.48 -0.93
C ASP A 105 1.22 -4.63 -2.19
N ALA A 106 0.37 -3.64 -2.44
CA ALA A 106 0.48 -2.77 -3.61
C ALA A 106 1.75 -1.91 -3.62
N ARG A 107 2.39 -1.64 -2.47
CA ARG A 107 3.62 -0.83 -2.38
C ARG A 107 4.81 -1.56 -2.97
N THR A 108 4.92 -2.84 -2.65
CA THR A 108 5.99 -3.70 -3.17
C THR A 108 5.63 -4.29 -4.51
N ARG A 109 4.37 -4.16 -4.95
CA ARG A 109 3.80 -4.86 -6.11
C ARG A 109 4.02 -6.37 -6.03
N GLN A 110 3.84 -6.91 -4.84
CA GLN A 110 4.08 -8.32 -4.56
C GLN A 110 2.83 -9.01 -4.06
N LEU A 111 2.71 -10.26 -4.45
CA LEU A 111 1.72 -11.19 -3.99
C LEU A 111 2.42 -12.39 -3.36
N PHE A 112 2.26 -12.59 -2.07
CA PHE A 112 2.81 -13.74 -1.36
C PHE A 112 1.78 -14.86 -1.28
N ASN A 113 2.10 -16.02 -1.83
CA ASN A 113 1.31 -17.25 -1.67
C ASN A 113 1.75 -17.97 -0.38
N LYS A 114 0.86 -18.01 0.60
CA LYS A 114 1.12 -18.60 1.93
C LYS A 114 1.31 -20.12 1.85
N LYS A 115 0.58 -20.80 0.96
CA LYS A 115 0.65 -22.26 0.79
C LYS A 115 1.94 -22.67 0.09
N ALA A 116 2.24 -22.03 -1.02
CA ALA A 116 3.47 -22.28 -1.77
C ALA A 116 4.72 -21.63 -1.14
N LYS A 117 4.56 -20.75 -0.14
CA LYS A 117 5.64 -19.94 0.48
C LYS A 117 6.46 -19.18 -0.57
N LYS A 118 5.80 -18.69 -1.61
CA LYS A 118 6.43 -18.04 -2.76
C LYS A 118 5.90 -16.62 -2.94
N THR A 119 6.80 -15.68 -3.21
CA THR A 119 6.46 -14.32 -3.61
C THR A 119 6.43 -14.23 -5.13
N VAL A 120 5.44 -13.55 -5.67
CA VAL A 120 5.24 -13.28 -7.10
C VAL A 120 5.27 -11.77 -7.30
N ASP A 121 6.14 -11.29 -8.19
CA ASP A 121 6.19 -9.90 -8.58
C ASP A 121 5.10 -9.60 -9.62
N LEU A 122 4.34 -8.54 -9.34
CA LEU A 122 3.25 -8.06 -10.19
C LEU A 122 3.74 -6.95 -11.11
N THR A 123 3.22 -6.92 -12.32
CA THR A 123 3.33 -5.73 -13.17
C THR A 123 2.53 -4.59 -12.58
N GLU A 124 2.78 -3.36 -13.04
CA GLU A 124 2.04 -2.17 -12.62
C GLU A 124 0.53 -2.37 -12.78
N LYS A 125 0.10 -2.84 -13.96
CA LYS A 125 -1.33 -3.05 -14.26
C LYS A 125 -1.97 -4.19 -13.47
N GLU A 126 -1.25 -5.26 -13.18
CA GLU A 126 -1.73 -6.32 -12.28
C GLU A 126 -1.90 -5.79 -10.85
N SER A 127 -0.95 -4.99 -10.37
CA SER A 127 -1.03 -4.35 -9.05
C SER A 127 -2.16 -3.31 -8.98
N ASP A 128 -2.34 -2.50 -10.04
CA ASP A 128 -3.44 -1.53 -10.14
C ASP A 128 -4.81 -2.22 -10.12
N LEU A 129 -4.95 -3.33 -10.86
CA LEU A 129 -6.16 -4.15 -10.88
C LEU A 129 -6.52 -4.68 -9.49
N LEU A 130 -5.56 -5.31 -8.80
CA LEU A 130 -5.79 -5.83 -7.45
C LEU A 130 -6.09 -4.69 -6.47
N SER A 131 -5.37 -3.56 -6.56
CA SER A 131 -5.60 -2.38 -5.74
C SER A 131 -7.00 -1.80 -5.92
N PHE A 132 -7.49 -1.76 -7.16
CA PHE A 132 -8.83 -1.30 -7.48
C PHE A 132 -9.88 -2.24 -6.85
N LEU A 133 -9.73 -3.56 -7.01
CA LEU A 133 -10.66 -4.52 -6.43
C LEU A 133 -10.67 -4.51 -4.89
N VAL A 134 -9.50 -4.33 -4.25
CA VAL A 134 -9.43 -4.18 -2.78
C VAL A 134 -10.26 -3.00 -2.29
N GLN A 135 -10.28 -1.90 -3.06
CA GLN A 135 -11.01 -0.68 -2.72
C GLN A 135 -12.48 -0.69 -3.18
N ALA A 136 -12.83 -1.59 -4.11
CA ALA A 136 -14.18 -1.70 -4.64
C ALA A 136 -15.17 -2.20 -3.57
N LYS A 137 -16.43 -1.80 -3.71
CA LYS A 137 -17.50 -2.27 -2.83
C LYS A 137 -17.61 -3.80 -2.90
N GLU A 138 -17.60 -4.44 -1.74
CA GLU A 138 -17.61 -5.91 -1.61
C GLU A 138 -16.48 -6.60 -2.39
N HIS A 139 -15.37 -5.88 -2.65
CA HIS A 139 -14.20 -6.36 -3.40
C HIS A 139 -14.53 -6.91 -4.80
N LYS A 140 -15.55 -6.35 -5.45
CA LYS A 140 -16.00 -6.77 -6.79
C LYS A 140 -16.23 -5.58 -7.71
N ALA A 141 -16.03 -5.78 -9.01
CA ALA A 141 -16.29 -4.79 -10.04
C ALA A 141 -16.63 -5.43 -11.38
N SER A 142 -17.37 -4.72 -12.21
CA SER A 142 -17.63 -5.11 -13.58
C SER A 142 -16.39 -4.92 -14.46
N LYS A 143 -16.36 -5.63 -15.60
CA LYS A 143 -15.28 -5.48 -16.59
C LYS A 143 -15.18 -4.03 -17.07
N GLU A 144 -16.31 -3.36 -17.27
CA GLU A 144 -16.38 -1.98 -17.71
C GLU A 144 -15.78 -1.01 -16.67
N GLU A 145 -16.16 -1.14 -15.40
CA GLU A 145 -15.61 -0.33 -14.30
C GLU A 145 -14.09 -0.50 -14.19
N ILE A 146 -13.62 -1.74 -14.29
CA ILE A 146 -12.18 -2.06 -14.26
C ILE A 146 -11.47 -1.40 -15.43
N MET A 147 -11.99 -1.52 -16.65
CA MET A 147 -11.38 -0.92 -17.84
C MET A 147 -11.32 0.60 -17.75
N ASN A 148 -12.37 1.25 -17.28
CA ASN A 148 -12.43 2.70 -17.14
C ASN A 148 -11.49 3.21 -16.04
N LYS A 149 -11.41 2.53 -14.89
CA LYS A 149 -10.65 3.00 -13.73
C LYS A 149 -9.17 2.64 -13.77
N VAL A 150 -8.84 1.42 -14.21
CA VAL A 150 -7.45 0.91 -14.22
C VAL A 150 -6.73 1.24 -15.51
N TRP A 151 -7.42 1.17 -16.65
CA TRP A 151 -6.82 1.45 -17.96
C TRP A 151 -7.13 2.83 -18.50
N LYS A 152 -8.10 3.55 -17.92
CA LYS A 152 -8.53 4.91 -18.36
C LYS A 152 -8.92 4.94 -19.84
N TYR A 153 -9.53 3.87 -20.33
CA TYR A 153 -9.95 3.79 -21.71
C TYR A 153 -11.22 4.60 -22.00
N SER A 154 -11.27 5.24 -23.17
CA SER A 154 -12.49 5.75 -23.76
C SER A 154 -13.32 4.58 -24.35
N GLU A 155 -14.63 4.78 -24.52
CA GLU A 155 -15.65 3.77 -24.87
C GLU A 155 -15.38 2.86 -26.08
N ASN A 156 -14.28 3.08 -26.83
CA ASN A 156 -13.96 2.33 -28.06
C ASN A 156 -12.73 1.41 -27.96
N ALA A 157 -12.19 1.14 -26.77
CA ALA A 157 -11.01 0.31 -26.65
C ALA A 157 -11.33 -1.18 -26.48
N GLU A 158 -10.55 -2.02 -27.15
CA GLU A 158 -10.76 -3.48 -27.20
C GLU A 158 -10.73 -4.14 -25.82
N THR A 159 -11.75 -4.94 -25.55
CA THR A 159 -11.97 -5.64 -24.28
C THR A 159 -10.98 -6.76 -23.97
N HIS A 160 -10.05 -7.07 -24.90
CA HIS A 160 -9.07 -8.15 -24.76
C HIS A 160 -7.94 -7.83 -23.77
N THR A 161 -7.76 -6.55 -23.39
CA THR A 161 -6.66 -6.13 -22.52
C THR A 161 -6.77 -6.71 -21.10
N LEU A 162 -7.98 -6.68 -20.51
CA LEU A 162 -8.19 -7.26 -19.17
C LEU A 162 -7.97 -8.78 -19.17
N ASP A 163 -8.49 -9.47 -20.19
CA ASP A 163 -8.37 -10.93 -20.29
C ASP A 163 -6.90 -11.37 -20.43
N SER A 164 -6.10 -10.58 -21.16
CA SER A 164 -4.65 -10.83 -21.29
C SER A 164 -3.91 -10.66 -19.95
N HIS A 165 -4.25 -9.63 -19.17
CA HIS A 165 -3.65 -9.43 -17.83
C HIS A 165 -4.11 -10.48 -16.82
N LEU A 166 -5.37 -10.89 -16.86
CA LEU A 166 -5.88 -11.99 -16.06
C LEU A 166 -5.21 -13.31 -16.42
N TYR A 167 -4.98 -13.55 -17.71
CA TYR A 167 -4.23 -14.73 -18.17
C TYR A 167 -2.79 -14.71 -17.65
N SER A 168 -2.07 -13.57 -17.79
CA SER A 168 -0.72 -13.40 -17.25
C SER A 168 -0.67 -13.65 -15.74
N LEU A 169 -1.62 -13.09 -15.00
CA LEU A 169 -1.72 -13.30 -13.57
C LEU A 169 -1.97 -14.77 -13.21
N ARG A 170 -2.85 -15.45 -13.97
CA ARG A 170 -3.08 -16.89 -13.82
C ARG A 170 -1.82 -17.71 -14.05
N GLN A 171 -1.03 -17.40 -15.08
CA GLN A 171 0.24 -18.07 -15.33
C GLN A 171 1.22 -17.89 -14.17
N LYS A 172 1.32 -16.68 -13.61
CA LYS A 172 2.21 -16.40 -12.47
C LYS A 172 1.80 -17.14 -11.18
N LEU A 173 0.49 -17.27 -10.95
CA LEU A 173 -0.07 -17.94 -9.78
C LEU A 173 -0.26 -19.45 -9.96
N GLN A 174 0.02 -19.94 -11.16
CA GLN A 174 -0.19 -21.33 -11.53
C GLN A 174 -1.67 -21.72 -11.31
N ASN A 175 -1.96 -22.79 -10.57
CA ASN A 175 -3.32 -23.28 -10.36
C ASN A 175 -4.05 -22.62 -9.16
N ASP A 176 -3.42 -21.66 -8.48
CA ASP A 176 -3.98 -21.04 -7.26
C ASP A 176 -4.80 -19.76 -7.54
N THR A 177 -5.02 -19.40 -8.80
CA THR A 177 -5.69 -18.12 -9.14
C THR A 177 -7.11 -18.05 -8.60
N ASP A 178 -7.84 -19.16 -8.64
CA ASP A 178 -9.23 -19.22 -8.17
C ASP A 178 -9.36 -19.00 -6.65
N ALA A 179 -8.24 -19.12 -5.92
CA ALA A 179 -8.17 -18.75 -4.52
C ALA A 179 -7.94 -17.22 -4.30
N LEU A 180 -7.65 -16.46 -5.38
CA LEU A 180 -7.47 -15.02 -5.33
C LEU A 180 -8.60 -14.29 -6.02
N LEU A 181 -8.96 -14.70 -7.25
CA LEU A 181 -9.89 -14.02 -8.12
C LEU A 181 -10.91 -15.00 -8.70
N CYS A 182 -12.18 -14.65 -8.63
CA CYS A 182 -13.25 -15.40 -9.29
C CYS A 182 -14.14 -14.48 -10.14
N TYR A 183 -14.74 -15.06 -11.18
CA TYR A 183 -15.77 -14.43 -11.98
C TYR A 183 -17.13 -14.95 -11.55
N GLN A 184 -17.99 -14.07 -11.05
CA GLN A 184 -19.32 -14.43 -10.61
C GLN A 184 -20.34 -13.38 -11.07
N ASN A 185 -21.41 -13.79 -11.74
CA ASN A 185 -22.48 -12.91 -12.22
C ASN A 185 -22.00 -11.71 -13.07
N GLY A 186 -20.97 -11.92 -13.91
CA GLY A 186 -20.39 -10.85 -14.74
C GLY A 186 -19.45 -9.89 -14.01
N LEU A 187 -19.18 -10.13 -12.74
CA LEU A 187 -18.27 -9.33 -11.90
C LEU A 187 -16.99 -10.11 -11.61
N LEU A 188 -15.87 -9.43 -11.69
CA LEU A 188 -14.59 -9.92 -11.16
C LEU A 188 -14.50 -9.59 -9.68
N GLN A 189 -14.21 -10.58 -8.87
CA GLN A 189 -14.20 -10.45 -7.41
C GLN A 189 -12.93 -11.03 -6.81
N LEU A 190 -12.40 -10.35 -5.76
CA LEU A 190 -11.40 -10.95 -4.87
C LEU A 190 -12.09 -11.98 -3.96
N VAL A 191 -11.45 -13.13 -3.82
CA VAL A 191 -11.90 -14.18 -2.91
C VAL A 191 -11.57 -13.77 -1.48
N THR A 192 -12.58 -13.30 -0.76
CA THR A 192 -12.50 -13.03 0.68
C THR A 192 -12.99 -14.26 1.43
N LEU A 193 -12.52 -14.40 2.66
CA LEU A 193 -13.09 -15.39 3.57
C LEU A 193 -14.55 -15.06 3.92
N PRO A 194 -15.39 -16.05 4.12
CA PRO A 194 -16.72 -15.85 4.68
C PRO A 194 -16.68 -15.36 6.13
#